data_c5819637044936e9c50e41d27e6afff8
#
_entry.id   c5819637044936e9c50e41d27e6afff8
#
_cell.length_a   1.000
_cell.length_b   1.000
_cell.length_c   1.000
_cell.angle_alpha   90.00
_cell.angle_beta   90.00
_cell.angle_gamma   90.00
#
_symmetry.space_group_name_H-M   'P 1'
#
loop_
_entity.id
_entity.type
_entity.pdbx_description
1 polymer ?
#
loop_
_entity_poly.entity_id
_entity_poly.type
_entity_poly.pdbx_seq_one_letter_code
_entity_poly.pdbx_strand_id
1 'polypeptide(L)'
;MAQTTVAHSSVQAVQRYSAMVAVDLAREGYWNSKFMSSGKNPAMPIWRLTDLEKMRGESVRYYLSLQLRGKPVQGGVKAEGTAEQLDTYSDLVYVDQLRKVVSCGNTNDQQKTMLEFREIGRARQSEYMIRLFDETITMYLSGARGTNTDFIEDTAFTGYANNSFVAPDSYHQMFGGDGSATSTATLTSDDKFGLKLLDKAIAKAKTMGGGTARIPKLQAPKVNGKKRFLCVIHPIQEFDLRREQGELGWAQITKALATGANDSESNYTKDALGIYRDVVIQVHDAGITFNTWGAASTLPGARALFCGVQAGVLALGQPGEANTFSWKEEWKDFQYVLEICTGTRWGVKKATFNGLDFGVFALDTAADPTSITT
;
A
#
# COMPACT_ATOMS: atom_id res chain seq x y z
N MET A 1 -20.45 -47.79 18.94
CA MET A 1 -19.15 -47.16 18.75
C MET A 1 -19.38 -45.66 18.91
N ALA A 2 -18.71 -45.02 19.86
CA ALA A 2 -18.82 -43.58 20.05
C ALA A 2 -17.97 -42.91 18.93
N GLN A 3 -18.64 -42.23 18.01
CA GLN A 3 -18.02 -41.52 16.94
C GLN A 3 -17.71 -40.09 17.45
N THR A 4 -16.46 -39.70 17.46
CA THR A 4 -16.05 -38.32 17.83
C THR A 4 -16.45 -37.40 16.67
N THR A 5 -17.58 -36.75 16.82
CA THR A 5 -18.08 -35.76 15.86
C THR A 5 -17.61 -34.38 16.29
N VAL A 6 -16.81 -33.71 15.45
CA VAL A 6 -16.53 -32.28 15.61
C VAL A 6 -17.75 -31.55 15.06
N ALA A 7 -18.54 -30.93 15.96
CA ALA A 7 -19.75 -30.20 15.55
C ALA A 7 -19.34 -29.04 14.60
N HIS A 8 -20.17 -28.83 13.58
CA HIS A 8 -20.09 -27.61 12.77
C HIS A 8 -20.22 -26.40 13.71
N SER A 9 -19.36 -25.39 13.56
CA SER A 9 -19.18 -24.26 14.49
C SER A 9 -18.39 -24.55 15.77
N SER A 10 -17.68 -25.69 15.88
CA SER A 10 -16.75 -25.87 17.00
C SER A 10 -15.62 -24.84 16.94
N VAL A 11 -15.22 -24.31 18.09
CA VAL A 11 -14.13 -23.33 18.23
C VAL A 11 -12.86 -23.78 17.52
N GLN A 12 -12.58 -25.09 17.47
CA GLN A 12 -11.41 -25.66 16.80
C GLN A 12 -11.47 -25.54 15.27
N ALA A 13 -12.64 -25.75 14.65
CA ALA A 13 -12.80 -25.60 13.20
C ALA A 13 -12.71 -24.12 12.80
N VAL A 14 -13.37 -23.25 13.56
CA VAL A 14 -13.41 -21.80 13.34
C VAL A 14 -12.00 -21.19 13.45
N GLN A 15 -11.21 -21.56 14.44
CA GLN A 15 -9.84 -21.07 14.60
C GLN A 15 -8.92 -21.50 13.45
N ARG A 16 -9.10 -22.69 12.91
CA ARG A 16 -8.29 -23.19 11.80
C ARG A 16 -8.52 -22.34 10.53
N TYR A 17 -9.77 -22.04 10.18
CA TYR A 17 -10.07 -21.26 8.97
C TYR A 17 -9.63 -19.80 9.12
N SER A 18 -9.83 -19.16 10.26
CA SER A 18 -9.35 -17.80 10.50
C SER A 18 -7.82 -17.69 10.42
N ALA A 19 -7.09 -18.68 10.96
CA ALA A 19 -5.65 -18.75 10.84
C ALA A 19 -5.19 -18.94 9.39
N MET A 20 -5.92 -19.74 8.59
CA MET A 20 -5.59 -19.92 7.17
C MET A 20 -5.73 -18.63 6.36
N VAL A 21 -6.78 -17.85 6.57
CA VAL A 21 -6.94 -16.54 5.90
C VAL A 21 -5.82 -15.59 6.28
N ALA A 22 -5.40 -15.56 7.54
CA ALA A 22 -4.26 -14.74 7.97
C ALA A 22 -2.93 -15.17 7.33
N VAL A 23 -2.71 -16.48 7.17
CA VAL A 23 -1.52 -17.03 6.50
C VAL A 23 -1.56 -16.74 5.00
N ASP A 24 -2.71 -16.88 4.34
CA ASP A 24 -2.88 -16.57 2.92
C ASP A 24 -2.58 -15.08 2.66
N LEU A 25 -3.11 -14.17 3.48
CA LEU A 25 -2.80 -12.74 3.39
C LEU A 25 -1.29 -12.46 3.57
N ALA A 26 -0.64 -13.14 4.52
CA ALA A 26 0.79 -12.94 4.76
C ALA A 26 1.67 -13.46 3.63
N ARG A 27 1.20 -14.45 2.87
CA ARG A 27 1.94 -15.06 1.75
C ARG A 27 1.66 -14.39 0.41
N GLU A 28 0.41 -14.07 0.14
CA GLU A 28 -0.09 -13.67 -1.17
C GLU A 28 -0.36 -12.16 -1.27
N GLY A 29 -0.61 -11.47 -0.14
CA GLY A 29 -0.84 -10.03 -0.11
C GLY A 29 0.41 -9.26 -0.56
N TYR A 30 0.25 -8.36 -1.53
CA TYR A 30 1.35 -7.58 -2.11
C TYR A 30 2.06 -6.71 -1.06
N TRP A 31 1.31 -5.87 -0.35
CA TRP A 31 1.87 -4.99 0.68
C TRP A 31 2.29 -5.74 1.93
N ASN A 32 1.47 -6.72 2.35
CA ASN A 32 1.68 -7.41 3.62
C ASN A 32 2.88 -8.36 3.59
N SER A 33 3.14 -9.02 2.46
CA SER A 33 4.23 -10.00 2.35
C SER A 33 5.62 -9.37 2.23
N LYS A 34 5.73 -8.16 1.66
CA LYS A 34 7.02 -7.60 1.23
C LYS A 34 7.39 -6.26 1.88
N PHE A 35 6.40 -5.39 2.14
CA PHE A 35 6.64 -3.97 2.42
C PHE A 35 6.17 -3.51 3.80
N MET A 36 5.85 -4.44 4.69
CA MET A 36 5.33 -4.15 6.01
C MET A 36 6.33 -4.47 7.11
N SER A 37 6.43 -3.61 8.10
CA SER A 37 7.21 -3.85 9.32
C SER A 37 6.46 -3.40 10.56
N SER A 38 6.69 -4.10 11.67
CA SER A 38 6.16 -3.79 12.98
C SER A 38 7.28 -3.30 13.93
N GLY A 39 6.91 -2.65 15.02
CA GLY A 39 7.82 -2.19 16.06
C GLY A 39 7.96 -0.68 16.14
N LYS A 40 8.80 -0.20 17.07
CA LYS A 40 8.95 1.25 17.37
C LYS A 40 9.68 2.05 16.29
N ASN A 41 10.55 1.38 15.51
CA ASN A 41 11.32 2.01 14.44
C ASN A 41 11.11 1.21 13.14
N PRO A 42 10.02 1.42 12.43
CA PRO A 42 9.73 0.70 11.20
C PRO A 42 10.79 1.02 10.15
N ALA A 43 11.25 -0.01 9.45
CA ALA A 43 12.26 0.11 8.42
C ALA A 43 11.67 0.00 6.99
N MET A 44 10.38 -0.28 6.87
CA MET A 44 9.67 -0.52 5.62
C MET A 44 8.64 0.58 5.32
N PRO A 45 8.11 0.63 4.08
CA PRO A 45 7.11 1.63 3.68
C PRO A 45 5.84 1.64 4.52
N ILE A 46 5.33 0.47 4.90
CA ILE A 46 4.11 0.35 5.72
C ILE A 46 4.47 0.02 7.16
N TRP A 47 4.00 0.85 8.06
CA TRP A 47 4.16 0.65 9.50
C TRP A 47 2.94 -0.03 10.09
N ARG A 48 3.09 -1.27 10.55
CA ARG A 48 2.05 -2.01 11.25
C ARG A 48 2.06 -1.71 12.73
N LEU A 49 0.98 -1.14 13.24
CA LEU A 49 0.74 -0.91 14.65
C LEU A 49 -0.01 -2.12 15.25
N THR A 50 0.55 -2.66 16.34
CA THR A 50 0.05 -3.87 17.01
C THR A 50 -0.60 -3.58 18.36
N ASP A 51 -0.72 -2.31 18.75
CA ASP A 51 -1.17 -1.91 20.09
C ASP A 51 -2.59 -2.38 20.39
N LEU A 52 -3.49 -2.36 19.41
CA LEU A 52 -4.88 -2.82 19.57
C LEU A 52 -5.10 -4.30 19.29
N GLU A 53 -4.09 -5.05 18.92
CA GLU A 53 -4.20 -6.51 18.75
C GLU A 53 -4.53 -7.23 20.08
N LYS A 54 -4.17 -6.62 21.22
CA LYS A 54 -4.36 -7.16 22.57
C LYS A 54 -5.18 -6.26 23.47
N MET A 55 -5.53 -5.06 23.04
CA MET A 55 -6.24 -4.06 23.84
C MET A 55 -7.55 -3.65 23.19
N ARG A 56 -8.45 -3.09 24.01
CA ARG A 56 -9.68 -2.44 23.53
C ARG A 56 -9.39 -0.99 23.22
N GLY A 57 -9.89 -0.50 22.09
CA GLY A 57 -9.74 0.90 21.68
C GLY A 57 -10.32 1.12 20.30
N GLU A 58 -10.67 2.34 19.98
CA GLU A 58 -11.23 2.77 18.69
C GLU A 58 -10.14 3.31 17.76
N SER A 59 -9.03 3.79 18.34
CA SER A 59 -7.97 4.43 17.59
C SER A 59 -6.59 4.15 18.17
N VAL A 60 -5.58 4.18 17.33
CA VAL A 60 -4.15 4.10 17.72
C VAL A 60 -3.47 5.42 17.41
N ARG A 61 -2.74 5.95 18.38
CA ARG A 61 -1.91 7.14 18.20
C ARG A 61 -0.49 6.71 17.82
N TYR A 62 0.05 7.30 16.77
CA TYR A 62 1.43 7.13 16.36
C TYR A 62 2.17 8.47 16.36
N TYR A 63 3.49 8.43 16.48
CA TYR A 63 4.35 9.60 16.57
C TYR A 63 5.37 9.59 15.45
N LEU A 64 5.51 10.76 14.84
CA LEU A 64 6.53 11.02 13.83
C LEU A 64 7.47 12.11 14.34
N SER A 65 8.75 12.03 13.98
CA SER A 65 9.74 13.03 14.32
C SER A 65 10.56 13.44 13.13
N LEU A 66 10.89 14.72 13.04
CA LEU A 66 11.81 15.25 12.04
C LEU A 66 13.26 15.12 12.49
N GLN A 67 14.16 15.22 11.53
CA GLN A 67 15.61 15.21 11.77
C GLN A 67 16.07 16.53 12.40
N LEU A 68 16.98 16.44 13.38
CA LEU A 68 17.65 17.59 13.98
C LEU A 68 18.58 18.26 12.95
N ARG A 69 18.71 19.60 13.04
CA ARG A 69 19.44 20.43 12.08
C ARG A 69 20.26 21.55 12.72
N GLY A 70 20.15 21.71 14.03
CA GLY A 70 20.91 22.71 14.77
C GLY A 70 22.41 22.57 14.57
N LYS A 71 23.11 23.69 14.62
CA LYS A 71 24.58 23.67 14.56
C LYS A 71 25.15 23.09 15.85
N PRO A 72 26.15 22.19 15.78
CA PRO A 72 26.82 21.74 16.99
C PRO A 72 27.62 22.88 17.62
N VAL A 73 27.73 22.85 18.95
CA VAL A 73 28.59 23.77 19.69
C VAL A 73 30.02 23.25 19.63
N GLN A 74 30.96 24.12 19.27
CA GLN A 74 32.38 23.76 19.09
C GLN A 74 33.25 24.36 20.16
N GLY A 75 34.22 23.58 20.65
CA GLY A 75 35.26 24.06 21.57
C GLY A 75 34.75 24.45 22.97
N GLY A 76 35.33 25.47 23.58
CA GLY A 76 34.99 25.92 24.91
C GLY A 76 33.72 26.80 25.04
N VAL A 77 32.88 26.86 23.98
CA VAL A 77 31.61 27.61 23.99
C VAL A 77 30.59 26.86 24.84
N LYS A 78 29.87 27.59 25.68
CA LYS A 78 28.79 26.98 26.49
C LYS A 78 27.67 26.47 25.59
N ALA A 79 27.26 25.23 25.79
CA ALA A 79 26.12 24.61 25.10
C ALA A 79 24.76 25.03 25.70
N GLU A 80 24.78 25.72 26.86
CA GLU A 80 23.58 26.22 27.52
C GLU A 80 22.89 27.27 26.63
N GLY A 81 21.58 27.09 26.38
CA GLY A 81 20.79 27.97 25.50
C GLY A 81 20.89 27.67 24.00
N THR A 82 21.67 26.67 23.57
CA THR A 82 21.78 26.26 22.16
C THR A 82 20.96 25.01 21.81
N ALA A 83 20.10 24.59 22.73
CA ALA A 83 19.25 23.41 22.55
C ALA A 83 18.28 23.61 21.36
N GLU A 84 18.28 22.65 20.43
CA GLU A 84 17.30 22.57 19.34
C GLU A 84 16.05 21.85 19.87
N GLN A 85 14.87 22.38 19.52
CA GLN A 85 13.62 21.74 19.87
C GLN A 85 13.39 20.50 18.98
N LEU A 86 13.03 19.39 19.60
CA LEU A 86 12.64 18.19 18.88
C LEU A 86 11.24 18.38 18.27
N ASP A 87 11.18 18.39 16.92
CA ASP A 87 9.92 18.48 16.21
C ASP A 87 9.25 17.11 16.14
N THR A 88 8.19 16.96 16.91
CA THR A 88 7.37 15.74 16.94
C THR A 88 5.93 16.06 16.55
N TYR A 89 5.32 15.13 15.83
CA TYR A 89 3.92 15.20 15.45
C TYR A 89 3.24 13.89 15.79
N SER A 90 2.02 13.97 16.30
CA SER A 90 1.21 12.78 16.59
C SER A 90 -0.06 12.81 15.76
N ASP A 91 -0.41 11.67 15.19
CA ASP A 91 -1.64 11.49 14.45
C ASP A 91 -2.35 10.21 14.91
N LEU A 92 -3.62 10.05 14.53
CA LEU A 92 -4.50 8.96 14.92
C LEU A 92 -4.91 8.14 13.71
N VAL A 93 -4.94 6.82 13.89
CA VAL A 93 -5.60 5.89 12.96
C VAL A 93 -6.80 5.30 13.68
N TYR A 94 -7.97 5.48 13.10
CA TYR A 94 -9.20 4.87 13.60
C TYR A 94 -9.30 3.44 13.07
N VAL A 95 -9.78 2.53 13.91
CA VAL A 95 -9.95 1.12 13.58
C VAL A 95 -11.43 0.78 13.61
N ASP A 96 -11.94 0.17 12.55
CA ASP A 96 -13.32 -0.27 12.46
C ASP A 96 -13.44 -1.71 11.98
N GLN A 97 -14.62 -2.24 12.06
CA GLN A 97 -14.91 -3.63 11.70
C GLN A 97 -15.42 -3.72 10.26
N LEU A 98 -14.74 -4.54 9.46
CA LEU A 98 -15.19 -4.94 8.13
C LEU A 98 -15.60 -6.40 8.14
N ARG A 99 -16.72 -6.71 7.49
CA ARG A 99 -17.26 -8.08 7.37
C ARG A 99 -17.75 -8.33 5.97
N LYS A 100 -17.43 -9.51 5.45
CA LYS A 100 -17.95 -9.99 4.16
C LYS A 100 -18.65 -11.31 4.38
N VAL A 101 -19.88 -11.41 3.92
CA VAL A 101 -20.69 -12.63 3.98
C VAL A 101 -20.80 -13.21 2.57
N VAL A 102 -20.65 -14.53 2.46
CA VAL A 102 -20.85 -15.29 1.23
C VAL A 102 -21.80 -16.44 1.51
N SER A 103 -22.82 -16.61 0.67
CA SER A 103 -23.69 -17.78 0.70
C SER A 103 -23.03 -18.94 -0.04
N CYS A 104 -22.94 -20.09 0.61
CA CYS A 104 -22.43 -21.32 0.03
C CYS A 104 -23.51 -22.20 -0.58
N GLY A 105 -24.67 -21.62 -0.92
CA GLY A 105 -25.81 -22.33 -1.50
C GLY A 105 -26.60 -23.16 -0.48
N ASN A 106 -27.56 -23.89 -1.00
CA ASN A 106 -28.44 -24.75 -0.19
C ASN A 106 -28.03 -26.23 -0.32
N THR A 107 -28.55 -27.07 0.58
CA THR A 107 -28.23 -28.49 0.61
C THR A 107 -28.70 -29.25 -0.65
N ASN A 108 -29.76 -28.79 -1.30
CA ASN A 108 -30.25 -29.37 -2.54
C ASN A 108 -29.30 -29.09 -3.72
N ASP A 109 -28.76 -27.88 -3.79
CA ASP A 109 -27.77 -27.53 -4.85
C ASP A 109 -26.44 -28.24 -4.61
N GLN A 110 -26.02 -28.44 -3.38
CA GLN A 110 -24.85 -29.27 -3.05
C GLN A 110 -25.02 -30.72 -3.49
N GLN A 111 -26.24 -31.29 -3.39
CA GLN A 111 -26.49 -32.64 -3.85
C GLN A 111 -26.49 -32.77 -5.39
N LYS A 112 -26.86 -31.71 -6.11
CA LYS A 112 -26.91 -31.71 -7.58
C LYS A 112 -25.57 -31.52 -8.23
N THR A 113 -24.57 -31.02 -7.49
CA THR A 113 -23.24 -30.68 -8.02
C THR A 113 -22.16 -31.46 -7.30
N MET A 114 -21.07 -31.77 -8.01
CA MET A 114 -19.88 -32.37 -7.40
C MET A 114 -18.97 -31.31 -6.70
N LEU A 115 -19.44 -30.07 -6.62
CA LEU A 115 -18.67 -28.95 -6.10
C LEU A 115 -18.87 -28.79 -4.57
N GLU A 116 -17.79 -28.70 -3.83
CA GLU A 116 -17.81 -28.40 -2.40
C GLU A 116 -17.85 -26.87 -2.20
N PHE A 117 -19.06 -26.30 -2.21
CA PHE A 117 -19.25 -24.84 -2.12
C PHE A 117 -18.63 -24.21 -0.88
N ARG A 118 -18.50 -24.94 0.22
CA ARG A 118 -17.84 -24.46 1.42
C ARG A 118 -16.34 -24.21 1.22
N GLU A 119 -15.64 -25.11 0.53
CA GLU A 119 -14.20 -24.94 0.23
C GLU A 119 -13.97 -23.83 -0.80
N ILE A 120 -14.81 -23.79 -1.84
CA ILE A 120 -14.80 -22.72 -2.83
C ILE A 120 -15.09 -21.37 -2.15
N GLY A 121 -16.10 -21.29 -1.30
CA GLY A 121 -16.44 -20.09 -0.54
C GLY A 121 -15.29 -19.61 0.33
N ARG A 122 -14.56 -20.54 0.96
CA ARG A 122 -13.36 -20.21 1.74
C ARG A 122 -12.25 -19.61 0.88
N ALA A 123 -11.92 -20.25 -0.23
CA ALA A 123 -10.86 -19.77 -1.13
C ALA A 123 -11.20 -18.37 -1.68
N ARG A 124 -12.44 -18.16 -2.10
CA ARG A 124 -12.89 -16.86 -2.61
C ARG A 124 -12.95 -15.76 -1.55
N GLN A 125 -13.28 -16.10 -0.30
CA GLN A 125 -13.21 -15.17 0.83
C GLN A 125 -11.78 -14.74 1.14
N SER A 126 -10.83 -15.68 1.09
CA SER A 126 -9.39 -15.37 1.28
C SER A 126 -8.89 -14.42 0.18
N GLU A 127 -9.15 -14.77 -1.08
CA GLU A 127 -8.79 -13.92 -2.24
C GLU A 127 -9.41 -12.52 -2.15
N TYR A 128 -10.69 -12.43 -1.78
CA TYR A 128 -11.38 -11.14 -1.59
C TYR A 128 -10.71 -10.28 -0.52
N MET A 129 -10.35 -10.87 0.63
CA MET A 129 -9.70 -10.12 1.71
C MET A 129 -8.30 -9.64 1.32
N ILE A 130 -7.52 -10.47 0.62
CA ILE A 130 -6.20 -10.08 0.12
C ILE A 130 -6.32 -8.89 -0.82
N ARG A 131 -7.21 -8.98 -1.79
CA ARG A 131 -7.46 -7.92 -2.76
C ARG A 131 -7.96 -6.63 -2.10
N LEU A 132 -8.89 -6.72 -1.15
CA LEU A 132 -9.41 -5.58 -0.39
C LEU A 132 -8.29 -4.85 0.37
N PHE A 133 -7.37 -5.59 0.99
CA PHE A 133 -6.22 -5.02 1.69
C PHE A 133 -5.29 -4.28 0.73
N ASP A 134 -4.92 -4.91 -0.38
CA ASP A 134 -3.97 -4.35 -1.33
C ASP A 134 -4.54 -3.11 -2.03
N GLU A 135 -5.80 -3.15 -2.49
CA GLU A 135 -6.48 -2.00 -3.07
C GLU A 135 -6.59 -0.84 -2.08
N THR A 136 -7.01 -1.12 -0.84
CA THR A 136 -7.21 -0.08 0.17
C THR A 136 -5.90 0.60 0.54
N ILE A 137 -4.83 -0.15 0.80
CA ILE A 137 -3.52 0.44 1.11
C ILE A 137 -3.05 1.32 -0.04
N THR A 138 -3.20 0.87 -1.30
CA THR A 138 -2.82 1.63 -2.49
C THR A 138 -3.63 2.92 -2.61
N MET A 139 -4.95 2.88 -2.37
CA MET A 139 -5.81 4.08 -2.35
C MET A 139 -5.36 5.09 -1.30
N TYR A 140 -5.09 4.64 -0.08
CA TYR A 140 -4.64 5.55 0.99
C TYR A 140 -3.28 6.17 0.69
N LEU A 141 -2.32 5.41 0.18
CA LEU A 141 -1.01 5.94 -0.22
C LEU A 141 -1.13 6.94 -1.36
N SER A 142 -2.00 6.68 -2.33
CA SER A 142 -2.25 7.59 -3.45
C SER A 142 -3.03 8.86 -3.05
N GLY A 143 -3.77 8.80 -1.96
CA GLY A 143 -4.64 9.87 -1.48
C GLY A 143 -5.92 10.06 -2.30
N ALA A 144 -6.27 9.10 -3.14
CA ALA A 144 -7.49 9.08 -3.93
C ALA A 144 -7.91 7.65 -4.29
N ARG A 145 -9.20 7.45 -4.51
CA ARG A 145 -9.74 6.16 -4.98
C ARG A 145 -9.46 5.94 -6.47
N GLY A 146 -9.38 7.00 -7.26
CA GLY A 146 -9.25 6.90 -8.72
C GLY A 146 -10.51 6.45 -9.43
N THR A 147 -10.36 6.13 -10.71
CA THR A 147 -11.47 5.75 -11.62
C THR A 147 -11.42 4.29 -12.06
N ASN A 148 -10.59 3.46 -11.41
CA ASN A 148 -10.50 2.02 -11.70
C ASN A 148 -11.86 1.35 -11.58
N THR A 149 -12.31 0.64 -12.61
CA THR A 149 -13.60 -0.04 -12.66
C THR A 149 -13.63 -1.33 -11.85
N ASP A 150 -12.47 -1.98 -11.71
CA ASP A 150 -12.35 -3.31 -11.09
C ASP A 150 -12.20 -3.28 -9.57
N PHE A 151 -12.09 -2.12 -8.96
CA PHE A 151 -11.93 -2.03 -7.52
C PHE A 151 -13.20 -2.42 -6.76
N ILE A 152 -13.02 -3.05 -5.60
CA ILE A 152 -14.11 -3.52 -4.74
C ILE A 152 -14.98 -2.37 -4.25
N GLU A 153 -14.34 -1.24 -3.88
CA GLU A 153 -15.03 -0.07 -3.38
C GLU A 153 -15.53 0.83 -4.52
N ASP A 154 -16.69 1.47 -4.32
CA ASP A 154 -17.30 2.38 -5.29
C ASP A 154 -16.45 3.63 -5.54
N THR A 155 -16.66 4.28 -6.69
CA THR A 155 -15.95 5.53 -7.06
C THR A 155 -16.19 6.70 -6.09
N ALA A 156 -17.30 6.67 -5.33
CA ALA A 156 -17.61 7.65 -4.30
C ALA A 156 -16.93 7.37 -2.94
N PHE A 157 -16.18 6.28 -2.84
CA PHE A 157 -15.50 5.90 -1.59
C PHE A 157 -14.41 6.92 -1.20
N THR A 158 -14.47 7.41 0.04
CA THR A 158 -13.56 8.45 0.58
C THR A 158 -12.69 7.97 1.73
N GLY A 159 -12.82 6.71 2.12
CA GLY A 159 -12.05 6.09 3.22
C GLY A 159 -12.93 5.41 4.27
N TYR A 160 -12.32 4.51 5.04
CA TYR A 160 -12.97 3.78 6.14
C TYR A 160 -12.82 4.52 7.48
N ALA A 161 -13.77 4.29 8.38
CA ALA A 161 -13.64 4.57 9.83
C ALA A 161 -13.10 5.96 10.17
N ASN A 162 -13.63 7.02 9.58
CA ASN A 162 -13.14 8.39 9.79
C ASN A 162 -11.66 8.64 9.36
N ASN A 163 -11.02 7.67 8.71
CA ASN A 163 -9.75 7.87 8.03
C ASN A 163 -10.05 8.31 6.59
N SER A 164 -10.17 9.59 6.34
CA SER A 164 -10.35 10.11 4.98
C SER A 164 -9.05 10.04 4.17
N PHE A 165 -9.17 9.96 2.85
CA PHE A 165 -8.02 10.10 1.97
C PHE A 165 -7.41 11.50 2.10
N VAL A 166 -6.07 11.55 2.09
CA VAL A 166 -5.31 12.80 2.10
C VAL A 166 -4.62 12.93 0.74
N ALA A 167 -5.03 13.92 -0.06
CA ALA A 167 -4.39 14.19 -1.34
C ALA A 167 -2.89 14.48 -1.16
N PRO A 168 -2.03 14.18 -2.15
CA PRO A 168 -0.63 14.53 -2.10
C PRO A 168 -0.44 16.05 -1.98
N ASP A 169 0.51 16.49 -1.16
CA ASP A 169 0.87 17.89 -1.08
C ASP A 169 1.77 18.32 -2.26
N SER A 170 1.87 19.62 -2.51
CA SER A 170 2.64 20.18 -3.64
C SER A 170 4.13 19.87 -3.60
N TYR A 171 4.68 19.61 -2.41
CA TYR A 171 6.09 19.26 -2.27
C TYR A 171 6.34 17.78 -2.60
N HIS A 172 5.36 16.91 -2.37
CA HIS A 172 5.43 15.47 -2.56
C HIS A 172 4.70 14.98 -3.81
N GLN A 173 4.33 15.89 -4.71
CA GLN A 173 3.76 15.56 -6.01
C GLN A 173 4.73 15.94 -7.13
N MET A 174 4.80 15.09 -8.15
CA MET A 174 5.63 15.30 -9.35
C MET A 174 4.88 14.82 -10.58
N PHE A 175 5.21 15.43 -11.71
CA PHE A 175 4.54 15.17 -12.98
C PHE A 175 5.54 14.61 -13.99
N GLY A 176 5.05 13.72 -14.87
CA GLY A 176 5.85 13.05 -15.89
C GLY A 176 6.26 13.95 -17.05
N GLY A 177 6.88 13.32 -18.04
CA GLY A 177 7.25 13.95 -19.31
C GLY A 177 8.51 14.84 -19.25
N ASP A 178 8.51 15.90 -20.02
CA ASP A 178 9.64 16.83 -20.20
C ASP A 178 9.86 17.78 -19.01
N GLY A 179 8.91 17.82 -18.06
CA GLY A 179 8.95 18.66 -16.88
C GLY A 179 8.27 20.02 -17.06
N SER A 180 7.54 20.22 -18.15
CA SER A 180 6.70 21.41 -18.37
C SER A 180 5.43 21.36 -17.51
N ALA A 181 4.91 20.16 -17.21
CA ALA A 181 3.74 19.97 -16.39
C ALA A 181 4.02 20.33 -14.92
N THR A 182 3.18 21.20 -14.37
CA THR A 182 3.23 21.66 -12.97
C THR A 182 2.01 21.25 -12.14
N SER A 183 0.98 20.71 -12.79
CA SER A 183 -0.25 20.23 -12.18
C SER A 183 -0.87 19.13 -13.03
N THR A 184 -1.83 18.39 -12.47
CA THR A 184 -2.59 17.38 -13.22
C THR A 184 -3.36 17.98 -14.40
N ALA A 185 -3.75 19.26 -14.33
CA ALA A 185 -4.44 19.96 -15.40
C ALA A 185 -3.51 20.36 -16.57
N THR A 186 -2.20 20.45 -16.34
CA THR A 186 -1.24 20.81 -17.39
C THR A 186 -0.58 19.60 -18.06
N LEU A 187 -0.94 18.39 -17.64
CA LEU A 187 -0.47 17.16 -18.26
C LEU A 187 -0.98 17.01 -19.70
N THR A 188 -0.11 16.49 -20.54
CA THR A 188 -0.38 16.16 -21.95
C THR A 188 -0.21 14.67 -22.19
N SER A 189 -0.59 14.17 -23.36
CA SER A 189 -0.43 12.76 -23.76
C SER A 189 1.03 12.28 -23.79
N ASP A 190 1.97 13.24 -23.92
CA ASP A 190 3.40 12.96 -24.01
C ASP A 190 4.09 12.88 -22.65
N ASP A 191 3.39 13.28 -21.58
CA ASP A 191 3.87 13.24 -20.20
C ASP A 191 3.80 11.81 -19.62
N LYS A 192 4.41 10.85 -20.32
CA LYS A 192 4.42 9.44 -19.95
C LYS A 192 5.42 9.14 -18.83
N PHE A 193 5.26 7.97 -18.22
CA PHE A 193 6.19 7.49 -17.20
C PHE A 193 7.52 7.08 -17.83
N GLY A 194 8.63 7.63 -17.32
CA GLY A 194 9.97 7.37 -17.85
C GLY A 194 11.08 7.53 -16.81
N LEU A 195 12.30 7.13 -17.19
CA LEU A 195 13.48 7.18 -16.33
C LEU A 195 13.86 8.60 -15.88
N LYS A 196 13.58 9.61 -16.73
CA LYS A 196 13.82 11.02 -16.37
C LYS A 196 13.01 11.45 -15.15
N LEU A 197 11.76 10.99 -15.04
CA LEU A 197 10.91 11.26 -13.88
C LEU A 197 11.47 10.58 -12.62
N LEU A 198 11.94 9.34 -12.73
CA LEU A 198 12.57 8.63 -11.62
C LEU A 198 13.87 9.34 -11.15
N ASP A 199 14.68 9.83 -12.06
CA ASP A 199 15.87 10.60 -11.71
C ASP A 199 15.54 11.89 -10.95
N LYS A 200 14.52 12.61 -11.39
CA LYS A 200 14.01 13.79 -10.68
C LYS A 200 13.49 13.41 -9.28
N ALA A 201 12.74 12.30 -9.17
CA ALA A 201 12.21 11.82 -7.90
C ALA A 201 13.35 11.45 -6.92
N ILE A 202 14.37 10.73 -7.39
CA ILE A 202 15.54 10.38 -6.58
C ILE A 202 16.28 11.64 -6.11
N ALA A 203 16.53 12.59 -7.03
CA ALA A 203 17.20 13.83 -6.70
C ALA A 203 16.42 14.64 -5.67
N LYS A 204 15.11 14.79 -5.87
CA LYS A 204 14.22 15.50 -4.95
C LYS A 204 14.18 14.80 -3.59
N ALA A 205 14.03 13.48 -3.53
CA ALA A 205 14.01 12.72 -2.28
C ALA A 205 15.33 12.88 -1.46
N LYS A 206 16.46 12.96 -2.15
CA LYS A 206 17.78 13.12 -1.50
C LYS A 206 18.06 14.56 -1.05
N THR A 207 17.63 15.56 -1.81
CA THR A 207 17.89 16.98 -1.54
C THR A 207 16.81 17.64 -0.68
N MET A 208 15.60 17.08 -0.70
CA MET A 208 14.45 17.57 0.05
C MET A 208 14.71 17.51 1.55
N GLY A 209 14.04 18.39 2.23
CA GLY A 209 13.94 18.36 3.68
C GLY A 209 14.41 19.66 4.31
N GLY A 210 13.63 20.18 5.27
CA GLY A 210 13.87 21.37 6.07
C GLY A 210 13.38 22.66 5.46
N GLY A 211 14.10 23.74 5.73
CA GLY A 211 13.64 25.08 5.47
C GLY A 211 12.59 25.55 6.47
N THR A 212 12.01 26.71 6.21
CA THR A 212 10.99 27.34 7.05
C THR A 212 9.70 26.50 7.10
N ALA A 213 9.39 25.77 6.03
CA ALA A 213 8.21 24.91 5.93
C ALA A 213 8.36 23.55 6.65
N ARG A 214 9.53 23.25 7.24
CA ARG A 214 9.81 21.99 7.95
C ARG A 214 9.40 20.75 7.17
N ILE A 215 9.72 20.71 5.87
CA ILE A 215 9.33 19.64 4.97
C ILE A 215 10.01 18.32 5.42
N PRO A 216 9.26 17.24 5.61
CA PRO A 216 9.83 15.94 5.93
C PRO A 216 10.80 15.47 4.83
N LYS A 217 11.91 14.86 5.22
CA LYS A 217 12.83 14.24 4.28
C LYS A 217 12.47 12.79 4.07
N LEU A 218 12.23 12.41 2.82
CA LEU A 218 11.97 11.02 2.47
C LEU A 218 13.19 10.15 2.79
N GLN A 219 12.99 9.13 3.60
CA GLN A 219 14.05 8.20 3.99
C GLN A 219 13.91 6.90 3.21
N ALA A 220 15.02 6.44 2.61
CA ALA A 220 15.02 5.16 1.91
C ALA A 220 15.11 4.00 2.91
N PRO A 221 14.29 2.96 2.76
CA PRO A 221 14.45 1.70 3.48
C PRO A 221 15.85 1.11 3.29
N LYS A 222 16.38 0.49 4.33
CA LYS A 222 17.62 -0.27 4.24
C LYS A 222 17.32 -1.73 3.94
N VAL A 223 17.67 -2.17 2.74
CA VAL A 223 17.48 -3.54 2.28
C VAL A 223 18.85 -4.12 1.94
N ASN A 224 19.22 -5.23 2.60
CA ASN A 224 20.55 -5.86 2.43
C ASN A 224 21.73 -4.88 2.56
N GLY A 225 21.65 -3.95 3.53
CA GLY A 225 22.67 -2.93 3.76
C GLY A 225 22.67 -1.74 2.79
N LYS A 226 21.91 -1.79 1.70
CA LYS A 226 21.77 -0.71 0.72
C LYS A 226 20.47 0.08 0.99
N LYS A 227 20.52 1.39 0.78
CA LYS A 227 19.32 2.26 0.85
C LYS A 227 18.61 2.22 -0.50
N ARG A 228 17.35 1.79 -0.52
CA ARG A 228 16.56 1.67 -1.75
C ARG A 228 15.14 2.15 -1.54
N PHE A 229 14.69 3.07 -2.38
CA PHE A 229 13.28 3.47 -2.45
C PHE A 229 12.44 2.41 -3.17
N LEU A 230 11.16 2.40 -2.91
CA LEU A 230 10.18 1.59 -3.63
C LEU A 230 9.40 2.48 -4.58
N CYS A 231 9.29 2.10 -5.85
CA CYS A 231 8.39 2.73 -6.80
C CYS A 231 7.37 1.69 -7.28
N VAL A 232 6.11 1.90 -6.95
CA VAL A 232 5.00 1.04 -7.39
C VAL A 232 4.32 1.72 -8.56
N ILE A 233 4.27 1.05 -9.69
CA ILE A 233 3.72 1.57 -10.95
C ILE A 233 2.54 0.73 -11.42
N HIS A 234 1.64 1.34 -12.20
CA HIS A 234 0.55 0.65 -12.87
C HIS A 234 1.07 -0.09 -14.13
N PRO A 235 0.47 -1.21 -14.56
CA PRO A 235 0.88 -1.94 -15.77
C PRO A 235 0.96 -1.08 -17.05
N ILE A 236 0.10 -0.08 -17.21
CA ILE A 236 0.17 0.86 -18.34
C ILE A 236 1.45 1.70 -18.29
N GLN A 237 1.85 2.16 -17.10
CA GLN A 237 3.10 2.90 -16.91
C GLN A 237 4.33 2.00 -17.15
N GLU A 238 4.24 0.71 -16.82
CA GLU A 238 5.26 -0.28 -17.18
C GLU A 238 5.42 -0.39 -18.69
N PHE A 239 4.31 -0.47 -19.42
CA PHE A 239 4.30 -0.53 -20.87
C PHE A 239 4.97 0.69 -21.49
N ASP A 240 4.67 1.90 -20.99
CA ASP A 240 5.29 3.14 -21.45
C ASP A 240 6.79 3.17 -21.13
N LEU A 241 7.20 2.75 -19.92
CA LEU A 241 8.59 2.67 -19.51
C LEU A 241 9.41 1.72 -20.40
N ARG A 242 8.84 0.58 -20.77
CA ARG A 242 9.50 -0.40 -21.67
C ARG A 242 9.66 0.11 -23.09
N ARG A 243 8.81 1.02 -23.53
CA ARG A 243 8.85 1.65 -24.87
C ARG A 243 9.71 2.91 -24.92
N GLU A 244 10.20 3.40 -23.78
CA GLU A 244 11.11 4.55 -23.75
C GLU A 244 12.36 4.25 -24.58
N GLN A 245 12.51 5.02 -25.67
CA GLN A 245 13.62 4.87 -26.62
C GLN A 245 14.76 5.85 -26.26
N GLY A 246 15.99 5.42 -26.47
CA GLY A 246 17.17 6.23 -26.26
C GLY A 246 18.39 5.43 -25.80
N GLU A 247 19.55 6.07 -25.73
CA GLU A 247 20.80 5.44 -25.24
C GLU A 247 20.70 4.94 -23.78
N LEU A 248 19.79 5.53 -23.00
CA LEU A 248 19.48 5.16 -21.62
C LEU A 248 18.13 4.44 -21.50
N GLY A 249 17.61 3.91 -22.60
CA GLY A 249 16.31 3.20 -22.57
C GLY A 249 16.31 2.01 -21.62
N TRP A 250 15.14 1.70 -21.05
CA TRP A 250 14.97 0.62 -20.08
C TRP A 250 15.53 -0.73 -20.53
N ALA A 251 15.40 -1.07 -21.81
CA ALA A 251 15.91 -2.32 -22.36
C ALA A 251 17.44 -2.44 -22.26
N GLN A 252 18.18 -1.35 -22.41
CA GLN A 252 19.64 -1.34 -22.27
C GLN A 252 20.08 -1.42 -20.82
N ILE A 253 19.35 -0.76 -19.92
CA ILE A 253 19.61 -0.81 -18.48
C ILE A 253 19.33 -2.21 -17.93
N THR A 254 18.23 -2.85 -18.35
CA THR A 254 17.90 -4.23 -17.95
C THR A 254 18.95 -5.22 -18.44
N LYS A 255 19.47 -5.04 -19.65
CA LYS A 255 20.56 -5.87 -20.19
C LYS A 255 21.87 -5.68 -19.42
N ALA A 256 22.20 -4.46 -19.02
CA ALA A 256 23.37 -4.16 -18.20
C ALA A 256 23.22 -4.72 -16.78
N LEU A 257 22.03 -4.66 -16.18
CA LEU A 257 21.73 -5.22 -14.87
C LEU A 257 21.76 -6.76 -14.88
N ALA A 258 21.25 -7.41 -15.91
CA ALA A 258 21.30 -8.87 -16.05
C ALA A 258 22.75 -9.39 -16.15
N THR A 259 23.67 -8.58 -16.64
CA THR A 259 25.09 -8.93 -16.78
C THR A 259 25.89 -8.70 -15.48
N GLY A 260 25.38 -7.91 -14.54
CA GLY A 260 26.13 -7.44 -13.35
C GLY A 260 25.58 -7.77 -11.97
N ALA A 261 24.40 -8.38 -11.86
CA ALA A 261 23.71 -8.45 -10.56
C ALA A 261 23.62 -9.86 -9.97
N ASN A 262 24.56 -10.20 -9.10
CA ASN A 262 24.33 -11.11 -7.96
C ASN A 262 23.88 -10.28 -6.73
N ASP A 263 22.75 -9.59 -6.80
CA ASP A 263 22.13 -9.07 -5.58
C ASP A 263 21.25 -10.18 -4.99
N SER A 264 21.62 -10.65 -3.80
CA SER A 264 20.86 -11.66 -3.07
C SER A 264 19.38 -11.27 -2.99
N GLU A 265 18.49 -12.14 -3.47
CA GLU A 265 17.07 -11.95 -3.44
C GLU A 265 16.57 -11.69 -2.02
N SER A 266 16.16 -10.47 -1.73
CA SER A 266 15.39 -10.17 -0.54
C SER A 266 13.90 -10.16 -0.89
N ASN A 267 13.01 -10.38 0.08
CA ASN A 267 11.57 -10.27 -0.14
C ASN A 267 11.17 -8.91 -0.72
N TYR A 268 11.94 -7.86 -0.44
CA TYR A 268 11.71 -6.50 -0.96
C TYR A 268 11.99 -6.38 -2.47
N THR A 269 12.94 -7.13 -3.00
CA THR A 269 13.33 -7.12 -4.43
C THR A 269 12.71 -8.26 -5.23
N LYS A 270 12.03 -9.17 -4.54
CA LYS A 270 11.35 -10.29 -5.19
C LYS A 270 10.21 -9.77 -6.08
N ASP A 271 10.12 -10.31 -7.29
CA ASP A 271 9.15 -9.92 -8.33
C ASP A 271 9.27 -8.43 -8.76
N ALA A 272 10.41 -7.78 -8.53
CA ALA A 272 10.65 -6.45 -9.05
C ALA A 272 10.82 -6.49 -10.58
N LEU A 273 10.24 -5.50 -11.26
CA LEU A 273 10.50 -5.28 -12.69
C LEU A 273 12.00 -5.03 -12.93
N GLY A 274 12.63 -4.31 -11.99
CA GLY A 274 14.05 -4.04 -12.00
C GLY A 274 14.45 -3.06 -10.91
N ILE A 275 15.76 -2.86 -10.81
CA ILE A 275 16.36 -1.89 -9.89
C ILE A 275 17.06 -0.82 -10.72
N TYR A 276 16.59 0.41 -10.60
CA TYR A 276 17.21 1.56 -11.24
C TYR A 276 17.85 2.44 -10.19
N ARG A 277 19.20 2.55 -10.20
CA ARG A 277 19.98 3.24 -9.17
C ARG A 277 19.58 2.79 -7.75
N ASP A 278 18.95 3.68 -6.99
CA ASP A 278 18.52 3.42 -5.60
C ASP A 278 17.01 3.14 -5.52
N VAL A 279 16.34 2.76 -6.61
CA VAL A 279 14.90 2.52 -6.67
C VAL A 279 14.61 1.11 -7.14
N VAL A 280 13.79 0.40 -6.38
CA VAL A 280 13.19 -0.87 -6.78
C VAL A 280 11.85 -0.56 -7.43
N ILE A 281 11.70 -0.91 -8.71
CA ILE A 281 10.48 -0.69 -9.47
C ILE A 281 9.65 -1.97 -9.42
N GLN A 282 8.42 -1.83 -8.93
CA GLN A 282 7.46 -2.93 -8.88
C GLN A 282 6.18 -2.55 -9.61
N VAL A 283 5.61 -3.52 -10.30
CA VAL A 283 4.31 -3.38 -10.96
C VAL A 283 3.23 -3.92 -10.04
N HIS A 284 2.13 -3.19 -9.93
CA HIS A 284 0.96 -3.63 -9.16
C HIS A 284 -0.32 -3.34 -9.93
N ASP A 285 -1.17 -4.36 -10.06
CA ASP A 285 -2.42 -4.26 -10.83
C ASP A 285 -3.43 -3.30 -10.17
N ALA A 286 -3.39 -3.16 -8.84
CA ALA A 286 -4.20 -2.19 -8.10
C ALA A 286 -3.61 -0.76 -8.12
N GLY A 287 -2.78 -0.42 -9.11
CA GLY A 287 -2.34 0.96 -9.34
C GLY A 287 -3.53 1.89 -9.61
N ILE A 288 -3.45 3.14 -9.14
CA ILE A 288 -4.57 4.09 -9.24
C ILE A 288 -4.55 4.80 -10.59
N THR A 289 -5.67 4.76 -11.31
CA THR A 289 -5.87 5.44 -12.58
C THR A 289 -6.87 6.59 -12.44
N PHE A 290 -6.74 7.56 -13.33
CA PHE A 290 -7.61 8.73 -13.43
C PHE A 290 -7.97 8.95 -14.89
N ASN A 291 -9.13 9.57 -15.15
CA ASN A 291 -9.57 9.92 -16.50
C ASN A 291 -9.99 11.40 -16.61
N THR A 292 -9.60 12.21 -15.63
CA THR A 292 -10.03 13.62 -15.49
C THR A 292 -8.85 14.60 -15.55
N TRP A 293 -7.69 14.16 -16.02
CA TRP A 293 -6.50 14.99 -16.10
C TRP A 293 -6.40 15.77 -17.43
N GLY A 294 -5.38 16.62 -17.55
CA GLY A 294 -5.19 17.49 -18.72
C GLY A 294 -6.11 18.70 -18.75
N ALA A 295 -5.84 19.62 -19.66
CA ALA A 295 -6.57 20.89 -19.80
C ALA A 295 -8.07 20.71 -20.10
N ALA A 296 -8.43 19.64 -20.80
CA ALA A 296 -9.82 19.30 -21.12
C ALA A 296 -10.48 18.38 -20.08
N SER A 297 -9.78 18.00 -19.02
CA SER A 297 -10.25 17.03 -18.00
C SER A 297 -10.70 15.69 -18.60
N THR A 298 -10.02 15.23 -19.66
CA THR A 298 -10.35 13.97 -20.37
C THR A 298 -9.12 13.07 -20.57
N LEU A 299 -7.94 13.50 -20.11
CA LEU A 299 -6.72 12.75 -20.28
C LEU A 299 -6.68 11.59 -19.27
N PRO A 300 -6.57 10.34 -19.74
CA PRO A 300 -6.31 9.21 -18.87
C PRO A 300 -4.90 9.28 -18.31
N GLY A 301 -4.76 9.00 -17.03
CA GLY A 301 -3.49 9.03 -16.34
C GLY A 301 -3.42 8.02 -15.22
N ALA A 302 -2.22 7.75 -14.74
CA ALA A 302 -1.98 6.87 -13.61
C ALA A 302 -1.01 7.51 -12.61
N ARG A 303 -1.23 7.22 -11.34
CA ARG A 303 -0.40 7.67 -10.24
C ARG A 303 0.52 6.56 -9.79
N ALA A 304 1.81 6.69 -10.01
CA ALA A 304 2.80 5.83 -9.40
C ALA A 304 3.15 6.33 -7.99
N LEU A 305 3.45 5.39 -7.10
CA LEU A 305 3.77 5.65 -5.70
C LEU A 305 5.25 5.46 -5.46
N PHE A 306 5.96 6.53 -5.15
CA PHE A 306 7.36 6.47 -4.77
C PHE A 306 7.47 6.53 -3.25
N CYS A 307 7.73 5.37 -2.63
CA CYS A 307 7.66 5.18 -1.20
C CYS A 307 9.03 5.12 -0.54
N GLY A 308 9.15 5.82 0.55
CA GLY A 308 10.22 5.68 1.53
C GLY A 308 9.76 4.91 2.77
N VAL A 309 10.43 5.10 3.90
CA VAL A 309 10.06 4.55 5.20
C VAL A 309 8.84 5.30 5.74
N GLN A 310 7.92 4.57 6.39
CA GLN A 310 6.72 5.14 7.02
C GLN A 310 5.84 5.93 6.03
N ALA A 311 5.64 5.41 4.83
CA ALA A 311 4.72 6.01 3.85
C ALA A 311 3.26 5.90 4.30
N GLY A 312 2.90 4.77 4.89
CA GLY A 312 1.57 4.50 5.43
C GLY A 312 1.60 3.79 6.77
N VAL A 313 0.49 3.86 7.47
CA VAL A 313 0.28 3.23 8.77
C VAL A 313 -0.92 2.33 8.70
N LEU A 314 -0.76 1.08 9.13
CA LEU A 314 -1.81 0.08 9.25
C LEU A 314 -1.98 -0.28 10.72
N ALA A 315 -3.16 -0.05 11.28
CA ALA A 315 -3.53 -0.49 12.61
C ALA A 315 -4.45 -1.71 12.52
N LEU A 316 -4.12 -2.76 13.26
CA LEU A 316 -4.94 -3.96 13.38
C LEU A 316 -5.58 -4.02 14.76
N GLY A 317 -6.88 -4.29 14.79
CA GLY A 317 -7.63 -4.50 16.03
C GLY A 317 -7.90 -5.98 16.28
N GLN A 318 -8.33 -6.29 17.49
CA GLN A 318 -8.72 -7.64 17.87
C GLN A 318 -10.18 -7.89 17.47
N PRO A 319 -10.48 -8.83 16.55
CA PRO A 319 -11.86 -9.15 16.16
C PRO A 319 -12.63 -9.97 17.19
N GLY A 320 -12.08 -10.20 18.38
CA GLY A 320 -12.64 -11.04 19.44
C GLY A 320 -12.10 -12.47 19.48
N GLU A 321 -11.18 -12.79 18.59
CA GLU A 321 -10.48 -14.08 18.48
C GLU A 321 -8.96 -13.86 18.51
N ALA A 322 -8.18 -14.93 18.66
CA ALA A 322 -6.73 -14.85 18.75
C ALA A 322 -6.05 -14.41 17.43
N ASN A 323 -6.78 -14.42 16.32
CA ASN A 323 -6.27 -14.09 14.99
C ASN A 323 -6.78 -12.73 14.51
N THR A 324 -6.09 -12.14 13.55
CA THR A 324 -6.44 -10.87 12.88
C THR A 324 -7.79 -10.95 12.15
N PHE A 325 -8.20 -12.14 11.72
CA PHE A 325 -9.47 -12.41 11.07
C PHE A 325 -10.37 -13.24 11.96
N SER A 326 -11.67 -12.92 11.92
CA SER A 326 -12.73 -13.76 12.47
C SER A 326 -13.35 -14.58 11.33
N TRP A 327 -13.67 -15.82 11.62
CA TRP A 327 -14.38 -16.71 10.72
C TRP A 327 -15.62 -17.25 11.42
N LYS A 328 -16.80 -17.05 10.83
CA LYS A 328 -18.05 -17.54 11.39
C LYS A 328 -18.87 -18.17 10.29
N GLU A 329 -19.43 -19.33 10.58
CA GLU A 329 -20.36 -20.05 9.72
C GLU A 329 -21.70 -20.12 10.41
N GLU A 330 -22.75 -19.85 9.68
CA GLU A 330 -24.11 -19.89 10.17
C GLU A 330 -24.99 -20.64 9.18
N TRP A 331 -25.76 -21.59 9.70
CA TRP A 331 -26.80 -22.30 8.97
C TRP A 331 -28.11 -21.57 9.17
N LYS A 332 -28.73 -21.13 8.08
CA LYS A 332 -30.03 -20.47 8.06
C LYS A 332 -31.13 -21.41 7.54
N ASP A 333 -32.37 -20.99 7.70
CA ASP A 333 -33.56 -21.71 7.20
C ASP A 333 -33.53 -23.20 7.58
N PHE A 334 -33.57 -23.47 8.89
CA PHE A 334 -33.56 -24.85 9.44
C PHE A 334 -32.39 -25.72 8.94
N GLN A 335 -31.21 -25.14 8.85
CA GLN A 335 -29.97 -25.79 8.35
C GLN A 335 -29.98 -26.08 6.82
N TYR A 336 -30.75 -25.32 6.08
CA TYR A 336 -30.83 -25.49 4.63
C TYR A 336 -29.80 -24.67 3.85
N VAL A 337 -29.47 -23.45 4.29
CA VAL A 337 -28.52 -22.56 3.63
C VAL A 337 -27.31 -22.30 4.53
N LEU A 338 -26.09 -22.55 4.00
CA LEU A 338 -24.85 -22.22 4.68
C LEU A 338 -24.37 -20.84 4.27
N GLU A 339 -24.13 -19.97 5.25
CA GLU A 339 -23.45 -18.67 5.06
C GLU A 339 -22.14 -18.63 5.81
N ILE A 340 -21.10 -18.09 5.16
CA ILE A 340 -19.78 -17.90 5.72
C ILE A 340 -19.50 -16.40 5.84
N CYS A 341 -19.12 -15.96 7.04
CA CYS A 341 -18.75 -14.58 7.31
C CYS A 341 -17.28 -14.49 7.72
N THR A 342 -16.51 -13.74 6.95
CA THR A 342 -15.13 -13.36 7.33
C THR A 342 -15.11 -11.90 7.74
N GLY A 343 -14.49 -11.60 8.88
CA GLY A 343 -14.39 -10.25 9.41
C GLY A 343 -12.98 -9.91 9.87
N THR A 344 -12.64 -8.65 9.83
CA THR A 344 -11.42 -8.10 10.39
C THR A 344 -11.69 -6.76 11.04
N ARG A 345 -10.80 -6.31 11.91
CA ARG A 345 -10.79 -4.95 12.44
C ARG A 345 -9.47 -4.30 12.07
N TRP A 346 -9.54 -3.25 11.29
CA TRP A 346 -8.36 -2.57 10.81
C TRP A 346 -8.63 -1.11 10.51
N GLY A 347 -7.55 -0.34 10.40
CA GLY A 347 -7.58 1.02 9.93
C GLY A 347 -6.29 1.31 9.17
N VAL A 348 -6.40 2.04 8.08
CA VAL A 348 -5.27 2.45 7.24
C VAL A 348 -5.27 3.95 7.11
N LYS A 349 -4.09 4.56 7.11
CA LYS A 349 -3.91 5.98 6.87
C LYS A 349 -2.55 6.25 6.23
N LYS A 350 -2.48 7.24 5.33
CA LYS A 350 -1.22 7.78 4.84
C LYS A 350 -0.53 8.54 5.98
N ALA A 351 0.78 8.34 6.18
CA ALA A 351 1.52 9.07 7.20
C ALA A 351 1.75 10.52 6.76
N THR A 352 1.27 11.45 7.57
CA THR A 352 1.43 12.89 7.34
C THR A 352 2.07 13.56 8.54
N PHE A 353 2.91 14.56 8.30
CA PHE A 353 3.52 15.40 9.30
C PHE A 353 3.03 16.84 9.14
N ASN A 354 2.21 17.32 10.05
CA ASN A 354 1.62 18.67 9.98
C ASN A 354 1.00 19.00 8.61
N GLY A 355 0.23 18.07 8.05
CA GLY A 355 -0.45 18.22 6.75
C GLY A 355 0.43 17.98 5.52
N LEU A 356 1.72 17.69 5.69
CA LEU A 356 2.63 17.32 4.62
C LEU A 356 2.85 15.80 4.59
N ASP A 357 3.01 15.24 3.42
CA ASP A 357 3.30 13.82 3.25
C ASP A 357 4.67 13.47 3.88
N PHE A 358 4.74 12.35 4.58
CA PHE A 358 5.95 12.00 5.32
C PHE A 358 6.86 11.04 4.53
N GLY A 359 6.31 10.01 3.95
CA GLY A 359 7.07 8.92 3.36
C GLY A 359 6.70 8.54 1.93
N VAL A 360 5.88 9.32 1.22
CA VAL A 360 5.41 8.99 -0.12
C VAL A 360 5.48 10.20 -1.05
N PHE A 361 5.92 9.98 -2.31
CA PHE A 361 5.71 10.89 -3.43
C PHE A 361 4.67 10.30 -4.39
N ALA A 362 3.79 11.14 -4.90
CA ALA A 362 2.90 10.82 -6.00
C ALA A 362 3.57 11.23 -7.32
N LEU A 363 3.73 10.29 -8.24
CA LEU A 363 4.25 10.54 -9.57
C LEU A 363 3.09 10.40 -10.56
N ASP A 364 2.57 11.52 -11.01
CA ASP A 364 1.40 11.58 -11.89
C ASP A 364 1.85 11.67 -13.36
N THR A 365 1.37 10.74 -14.19
CA THR A 365 1.76 10.62 -15.59
C THR A 365 0.56 10.31 -16.47
N ALA A 366 0.60 10.74 -17.71
CA ALA A 366 -0.34 10.26 -18.70
C ALA A 366 -0.18 8.74 -18.88
N ALA A 367 -1.28 8.04 -18.95
CA ALA A 367 -1.32 6.59 -19.10
C ALA A 367 -2.57 6.20 -19.90
N ASP A 368 -2.42 6.07 -21.21
CA ASP A 368 -3.53 5.80 -22.10
C ASP A 368 -3.75 4.28 -22.26
N PRO A 369 -4.87 3.73 -21.81
CA PRO A 369 -5.18 2.32 -21.96
C PRO A 369 -5.37 1.91 -23.43
N THR A 370 -5.71 2.83 -24.33
CA THR A 370 -5.86 2.52 -25.76
C THR A 370 -4.53 2.20 -26.44
N SER A 371 -3.41 2.64 -25.86
CA SER A 371 -2.07 2.33 -26.35
C SER A 371 -1.70 0.85 -26.27
N ILE A 372 -2.46 0.04 -25.52
CA ILE A 372 -2.25 -1.40 -25.38
C ILE A 372 -3.09 -2.17 -26.40
N THR A 373 -4.21 -1.61 -26.86
CA THR A 373 -5.17 -2.28 -27.75
C THR A 373 -4.92 -2.03 -29.23
N THR A 374 -4.06 -1.11 -29.58
CA THR A 374 -3.59 -0.81 -30.94
C THR A 374 -2.18 -1.36 -31.17
#